data_7557f8890666d2682592d9ab3f49e933
#
_entry.id   7557f8890666d2682592d9ab3f49e933
#
_cell.length_a   1.000
_cell.length_b   1.000
_cell.length_c   1.000
_cell.angle_alpha   90.00
_cell.angle_beta   90.00
_cell.angle_gamma   90.00
#
_symmetry.space_group_name_H-M   'P 1'
#
loop_
_entity.id
_entity.type
_entity.pdbx_description
1 polymer ?
#
loop_
_entity_poly.entity_id
_entity_poly.type
_entity_poly.pdbx_seq_one_letter_code
_entity_poly.pdbx_strand_id
1 'polypeptide(L)'
;CNTLKQNRPEWNVICADVRNFNGKPYEGVDLLAGGVPCPPFSIAGKQLGKDDERDLFPEALRLIKEIKPRAVMLENVRGFLDNGFSEYRQYILKSIEKLGYDTQIKLLNASDFGVPQLRPRVVIVGIRREENRNFTYPQGDSQIAPTVGNTLYDLMAENKWKGAKKWAQNANKIA
;
A
#
# COMPACT_ATOMS: atom_id res chain seq x y z
N CYS A 1 -11.12 10.57 8.79
CA CYS A 1 -12.05 11.11 7.78
C CYS A 1 -12.00 12.64 7.72
N ASN A 2 -11.99 13.37 8.87
CA ASN A 2 -12.02 14.84 8.88
C ASN A 2 -10.85 15.47 8.12
N THR A 3 -9.63 14.97 8.30
CA THR A 3 -8.43 15.42 7.56
C THR A 3 -8.60 15.31 6.04
N LEU A 4 -9.16 14.18 5.57
CA LEU A 4 -9.44 14.02 4.13
C LEU A 4 -10.50 14.99 3.65
N LYS A 5 -11.59 15.17 4.38
CA LYS A 5 -12.65 16.13 4.03
C LYS A 5 -12.13 17.58 3.97
N GLN A 6 -11.20 17.91 4.86
CA GLN A 6 -10.58 19.24 4.89
C GLN A 6 -9.60 19.45 3.74
N ASN A 7 -8.76 18.45 3.46
CA ASN A 7 -7.70 18.56 2.45
C ASN A 7 -8.16 18.25 1.03
N ARG A 8 -9.29 17.56 0.88
CA ARG A 8 -9.89 17.15 -0.40
C ARG A 8 -11.40 17.31 -0.33
N PRO A 9 -11.91 18.55 -0.29
CA PRO A 9 -13.34 18.82 -0.15
C PRO A 9 -14.17 18.30 -1.34
N GLU A 10 -13.53 18.11 -2.50
CA GLU A 10 -14.13 17.54 -3.71
C GLU A 10 -14.30 16.00 -3.65
N TRP A 11 -13.70 15.32 -2.69
CA TRP A 11 -13.82 13.87 -2.57
C TRP A 11 -15.08 13.46 -1.81
N ASN A 12 -15.75 12.42 -2.28
CA ASN A 12 -16.82 11.78 -1.53
C ASN A 12 -16.24 10.90 -0.40
N VAL A 13 -15.95 11.51 0.74
CA VAL A 13 -15.33 10.83 1.89
C VAL A 13 -16.41 10.19 2.77
N ILE A 14 -16.52 8.86 2.71
CA ILE A 14 -17.39 8.03 3.55
C ILE A 14 -16.61 7.56 4.77
N CYS A 15 -17.11 7.87 5.97
CA CYS A 15 -16.52 7.42 7.23
C CYS A 15 -17.36 6.25 7.78
N ALA A 16 -16.96 5.04 7.45
CA ALA A 16 -17.67 3.82 7.85
C ALA A 16 -16.70 2.66 8.09
N ASP A 17 -17.15 1.63 8.78
CA ASP A 17 -16.45 0.34 8.81
C ASP A 17 -16.64 -0.35 7.45
N VAL A 18 -15.53 -0.78 6.86
CA VAL A 18 -15.53 -1.44 5.55
C VAL A 18 -16.36 -2.72 5.53
N ARG A 19 -16.52 -3.40 6.67
CA ARG A 19 -17.35 -4.59 6.81
C ARG A 19 -18.83 -4.34 6.51
N ASN A 20 -19.28 -3.13 6.77
CA ASN A 20 -20.67 -2.70 6.54
C ASN A 20 -20.82 -1.91 5.22
N PHE A 21 -19.73 -1.72 4.46
CA PHE A 21 -19.77 -0.96 3.23
C PHE A 21 -20.36 -1.79 2.09
N ASN A 22 -21.36 -1.24 1.40
CA ASN A 22 -21.94 -1.84 0.20
C ASN A 22 -21.18 -1.36 -1.04
N GLY A 23 -20.48 -2.28 -1.70
CA GLY A 23 -19.69 -2.00 -2.90
C GLY A 23 -20.52 -1.90 -4.20
N LYS A 24 -21.72 -2.46 -4.25
CA LYS A 24 -22.52 -2.55 -5.47
C LYS A 24 -22.76 -1.23 -6.22
N PRO A 25 -23.03 -0.09 -5.54
CA PRO A 25 -23.18 1.19 -6.23
C PRO A 25 -21.93 1.67 -7.02
N TYR A 26 -20.80 1.02 -6.78
CA TYR A 26 -19.50 1.34 -7.40
C TYR A 26 -19.08 0.28 -8.43
N GLU A 27 -20.01 -0.57 -8.90
CA GLU A 27 -19.70 -1.61 -9.87
C GLU A 27 -19.09 -1.01 -11.14
N GLY A 28 -17.97 -1.58 -11.59
CA GLY A 28 -17.29 -1.21 -12.83
C GLY A 28 -16.36 0.01 -12.74
N VAL A 29 -16.05 0.50 -11.54
CA VAL A 29 -15.02 1.56 -11.40
C VAL A 29 -13.68 1.12 -11.98
N ASP A 30 -12.86 2.09 -12.38
CA ASP A 30 -11.56 1.81 -12.98
C ASP A 30 -10.59 1.15 -12.00
N LEU A 31 -10.54 1.61 -10.75
CA LEU A 31 -9.60 1.14 -9.75
C LEU A 31 -10.25 0.98 -8.38
N LEU A 32 -10.05 -0.18 -7.76
CA LEU A 32 -10.22 -0.39 -6.32
C LEU A 32 -8.84 -0.47 -5.68
N ALA A 33 -8.50 0.52 -4.86
CA ALA A 33 -7.24 0.56 -4.13
C ALA A 33 -7.47 0.49 -2.61
N GLY A 34 -6.56 -0.19 -1.87
CA GLY A 34 -6.65 -0.29 -0.43
C GLY A 34 -5.35 -0.68 0.26
N GLY A 35 -5.05 -0.06 1.40
CA GLY A 35 -4.05 -0.54 2.35
C GLY A 35 -4.73 -1.47 3.35
N VAL A 36 -4.72 -2.76 3.07
CA VAL A 36 -5.42 -3.77 3.86
C VAL A 36 -4.62 -4.09 5.13
N PRO A 37 -5.18 -3.90 6.34
CA PRO A 37 -4.49 -4.33 7.55
C PRO A 37 -4.14 -5.81 7.51
N CYS A 38 -2.89 -6.13 7.83
CA CYS A 38 -2.43 -7.50 8.01
C CYS A 38 -2.28 -7.73 9.51
N PRO A 39 -2.94 -8.73 10.09
CA PRO A 39 -2.75 -9.05 11.49
C PRO A 39 -1.28 -9.34 11.73
N PRO A 40 -0.69 -8.86 12.85
CA PRO A 40 0.65 -9.24 13.19
C PRO A 40 0.65 -10.75 13.45
N PHE A 41 1.34 -11.53 12.62
CA PHE A 41 1.78 -12.86 13.02
C PHE A 41 2.81 -12.63 14.12
N SER A 42 2.31 -12.43 15.35
CA SER A 42 3.19 -12.37 16.49
C SER A 42 3.87 -13.73 16.58
N ILE A 43 5.19 -13.70 16.64
CA ILE A 43 6.11 -14.82 16.90
C ILE A 43 5.74 -15.60 18.20
N ALA A 44 4.79 -15.08 18.98
CA ALA A 44 4.26 -15.66 20.19
C ALA A 44 2.99 -16.50 19.94
N GLY A 45 3.09 -17.55 19.15
CA GLY A 45 2.43 -18.83 19.46
C GLY A 45 0.93 -19.00 19.19
N LYS A 46 0.23 -18.21 18.38
CA LYS A 46 -1.09 -18.59 17.87
C LYS A 46 -1.22 -18.18 16.41
N GLN A 47 -1.18 -19.15 15.52
CA GLN A 47 -1.49 -19.01 14.08
C GLN A 47 -2.98 -18.73 13.89
N LEU A 48 -3.45 -17.55 14.26
CA LEU A 48 -4.82 -17.09 14.08
C LEU A 48 -5.04 -16.44 12.69
N GLY A 49 -4.27 -16.86 11.70
CA GLY A 49 -4.22 -16.19 10.39
C GLY A 49 -5.55 -16.00 9.65
N LYS A 50 -6.56 -16.86 9.88
CA LYS A 50 -7.88 -16.77 9.22
C LYS A 50 -8.99 -16.25 10.14
N ASP A 51 -8.76 -16.24 11.44
CA ASP A 51 -9.79 -15.93 12.46
C ASP A 51 -9.46 -14.66 13.26
N ASP A 52 -8.51 -13.83 12.78
CA ASP A 52 -8.21 -12.56 13.41
C ASP A 52 -9.20 -11.49 12.91
N GLU A 53 -9.97 -10.92 13.83
CA GLU A 53 -10.94 -9.84 13.51
C GLU A 53 -10.32 -8.61 12.84
N ARG A 54 -9.00 -8.46 12.90
CA ARG A 54 -8.24 -7.39 12.24
C ARG A 54 -7.90 -7.71 10.80
N ASP A 55 -8.08 -8.97 10.37
CA ASP A 55 -7.89 -9.35 8.98
C ASP A 55 -9.01 -8.79 8.10
N LEU A 56 -8.67 -7.85 7.25
CA LEU A 56 -9.61 -7.25 6.30
C LEU A 56 -9.41 -7.72 4.84
N PHE A 57 -8.56 -8.70 4.59
CA PHE A 57 -8.47 -9.30 3.25
C PHE A 57 -9.78 -9.97 2.79
N PRO A 58 -10.54 -10.68 3.66
CA PRO A 58 -11.85 -11.18 3.26
C PRO A 58 -12.79 -10.08 2.78
N GLU A 59 -12.78 -8.91 3.43
CA GLU A 59 -13.55 -7.75 3.02
C GLU A 59 -13.07 -7.15 1.70
N ALA A 60 -11.75 -7.08 1.50
CA ALA A 60 -11.20 -6.66 0.21
C ALA A 60 -11.66 -7.60 -0.92
N LEU A 61 -11.64 -8.92 -0.71
CA LEU A 61 -12.13 -9.91 -1.68
C LEU A 61 -13.63 -9.78 -1.93
N ARG A 62 -14.44 -9.53 -0.88
CA ARG A 62 -15.87 -9.26 -1.01
C ARG A 62 -16.12 -8.02 -1.88
N LEU A 63 -15.40 -6.93 -1.61
CA LEU A 63 -15.54 -5.70 -2.38
C LEU A 63 -15.09 -5.85 -3.83
N ILE A 64 -14.00 -6.59 -4.10
CA ILE A 64 -13.59 -6.90 -5.48
C ILE A 64 -14.72 -7.63 -6.21
N LYS A 65 -15.38 -8.60 -5.56
CA LYS A 65 -16.51 -9.35 -6.13
C LYS A 65 -17.73 -8.49 -6.39
N GLU A 66 -18.05 -7.56 -5.48
CA GLU A 66 -19.23 -6.68 -5.59
C GLU A 66 -19.01 -5.56 -6.62
N ILE A 67 -17.84 -4.93 -6.57
CA ILE A 67 -17.49 -3.75 -7.37
C ILE A 67 -17.05 -4.14 -8.78
N LYS A 68 -16.43 -5.30 -8.95
CA LYS A 68 -15.87 -5.76 -10.22
C LYS A 68 -15.02 -4.68 -10.92
N PRO A 69 -14.06 -4.06 -10.23
CA PRO A 69 -13.27 -2.98 -10.78
C PRO A 69 -12.46 -3.45 -11.99
N ARG A 70 -12.04 -2.53 -12.87
CA ARG A 70 -11.15 -2.86 -14.00
C ARG A 70 -9.74 -3.25 -13.51
N ALA A 71 -9.30 -2.62 -12.41
CA ALA A 71 -8.03 -2.93 -11.75
C ALA A 71 -8.19 -2.95 -10.23
N VAL A 72 -7.34 -3.74 -9.58
CA VAL A 72 -7.21 -3.83 -8.12
C VAL A 72 -5.79 -3.48 -7.73
N MET A 73 -5.60 -2.69 -6.67
CA MET A 73 -4.29 -2.42 -6.08
C MET A 73 -4.37 -2.52 -4.56
N LEU A 74 -3.72 -3.53 -3.98
CA LEU A 74 -3.69 -3.73 -2.53
C LEU A 74 -2.26 -3.54 -2.02
N GLU A 75 -2.12 -2.73 -0.96
CA GLU A 75 -0.83 -2.46 -0.33
C GLU A 75 -0.74 -3.19 1.01
N ASN A 76 0.47 -3.64 1.34
CA ASN A 76 0.76 -4.26 2.63
C ASN A 76 2.22 -4.02 3.05
N VAL A 77 2.53 -4.36 4.29
CA VAL A 77 3.89 -4.27 4.82
C VAL A 77 4.78 -5.38 4.26
N ARG A 78 6.12 -5.17 4.28
CA ARG A 78 7.10 -6.14 3.79
C ARG A 78 6.91 -7.54 4.39
N GLY A 79 6.58 -7.61 5.69
CA GLY A 79 6.37 -8.89 6.40
C GLY A 79 5.33 -9.81 5.76
N PHE A 80 4.44 -9.27 4.92
CA PHE A 80 3.50 -10.09 4.14
C PHE A 80 4.20 -11.06 3.16
N LEU A 81 5.48 -10.83 2.83
CA LEU A 81 6.29 -11.74 2.01
C LEU A 81 7.01 -12.82 2.82
N ASP A 82 7.01 -12.75 4.14
CA ASP A 82 7.68 -13.74 4.98
C ASP A 82 7.08 -15.14 4.79
N ASN A 83 7.88 -16.17 5.04
CA ASN A 83 7.48 -17.56 4.80
C ASN A 83 6.23 -17.97 5.57
N GLY A 84 6.04 -17.46 6.79
CA GLY A 84 4.85 -17.71 7.60
C GLY A 84 3.53 -17.28 6.94
N PHE A 85 3.58 -16.34 5.97
CA PHE A 85 2.42 -15.88 5.21
C PHE A 85 2.26 -16.57 3.84
N SER A 86 3.12 -17.50 3.48
CA SER A 86 3.15 -18.07 2.13
C SER A 86 1.80 -18.67 1.70
N GLU A 87 1.21 -19.52 2.54
CA GLU A 87 -0.08 -20.15 2.23
C GLU A 87 -1.22 -19.12 2.17
N TYR A 88 -1.23 -18.19 3.14
CA TYR A 88 -2.25 -17.15 3.20
C TYR A 88 -2.14 -16.20 2.00
N ARG A 89 -0.93 -15.78 1.64
CA ARG A 89 -0.66 -14.97 0.45
C ARG A 89 -1.13 -15.66 -0.82
N GLN A 90 -0.82 -16.96 -0.98
CA GLN A 90 -1.30 -17.75 -2.11
C GLN A 90 -2.83 -17.83 -2.15
N TYR A 91 -3.47 -18.00 -0.99
CA TYR A 91 -4.92 -17.98 -0.90
C TYR A 91 -5.51 -16.66 -1.42
N ILE A 92 -4.96 -15.53 -1.01
CA ILE A 92 -5.41 -14.19 -1.46
C ILE A 92 -5.26 -14.05 -2.98
N LEU A 93 -4.05 -14.32 -3.51
CA LEU A 93 -3.78 -14.21 -4.94
C LEU A 93 -4.72 -15.11 -5.77
N LYS A 94 -4.84 -16.38 -5.41
CA LYS A 94 -5.75 -17.32 -6.08
C LYS A 94 -7.22 -16.90 -5.97
N SER A 95 -7.61 -16.24 -4.87
CA SER A 95 -8.98 -15.75 -4.72
C SER A 95 -9.27 -14.59 -5.67
N ILE A 96 -8.32 -13.66 -5.84
CA ILE A 96 -8.42 -12.57 -6.83
C ILE A 96 -8.43 -13.15 -8.25
N GLU A 97 -7.59 -14.13 -8.54
CA GLU A 97 -7.56 -14.82 -9.84
C GLU A 97 -8.86 -15.53 -10.19
N LYS A 98 -9.50 -16.17 -9.20
CA LYS A 98 -10.83 -16.79 -9.36
C LYS A 98 -11.93 -15.77 -9.64
N LEU A 99 -11.76 -14.52 -9.23
CA LEU A 99 -12.67 -13.43 -9.54
C LEU A 99 -12.44 -12.82 -10.95
N GLY A 100 -11.50 -13.39 -11.73
CA GLY A 100 -11.29 -13.00 -13.13
C GLY A 100 -10.14 -12.02 -13.36
N TYR A 101 -9.20 -11.92 -12.43
CA TYR A 101 -8.05 -11.01 -12.54
C TYR A 101 -6.75 -11.78 -12.79
N ASP A 102 -5.84 -11.18 -13.53
CA ASP A 102 -4.43 -11.59 -13.58
C ASP A 102 -3.66 -10.80 -12.53
N THR A 103 -3.00 -11.52 -11.61
CA THR A 103 -2.37 -10.91 -10.43
C THR A 103 -0.87 -10.87 -10.55
N GLN A 104 -0.27 -9.81 -10.04
CA GLN A 104 1.15 -9.67 -9.82
C GLN A 104 1.40 -9.13 -8.41
N ILE A 105 2.53 -9.49 -7.82
CA ILE A 105 2.96 -9.02 -6.50
C ILE A 105 4.42 -8.58 -6.57
N LYS A 106 4.73 -7.40 -6.02
CA LYS A 106 6.11 -6.88 -5.97
C LYS A 106 6.37 -6.14 -4.67
N LEU A 107 7.60 -6.26 -4.17
CA LEU A 107 8.11 -5.39 -3.12
C LEU A 107 8.68 -4.13 -3.78
N LEU A 108 8.20 -2.97 -3.34
CA LEU A 108 8.69 -1.66 -3.75
C LEU A 108 9.24 -0.93 -2.52
N ASN A 109 10.27 -0.13 -2.70
CA ASN A 109 10.80 0.72 -1.65
C ASN A 109 10.62 2.19 -2.05
N ALA A 110 10.01 2.99 -1.20
CA ALA A 110 9.70 4.39 -1.51
C ALA A 110 10.95 5.22 -1.88
N SER A 111 12.11 4.89 -1.28
CA SER A 111 13.39 5.56 -1.60
C SER A 111 13.77 5.42 -3.07
N ASP A 112 13.46 4.30 -3.70
CA ASP A 112 13.80 4.02 -5.10
C ASP A 112 12.98 4.87 -6.09
N PHE A 113 12.01 5.62 -5.56
CA PHE A 113 11.11 6.52 -6.30
C PHE A 113 11.24 7.99 -5.83
N GLY A 114 12.39 8.34 -5.25
CA GLY A 114 12.69 9.73 -4.87
C GLY A 114 12.08 10.20 -3.55
N VAL A 115 11.54 9.28 -2.73
CA VAL A 115 11.05 9.62 -1.38
C VAL A 115 12.19 9.45 -0.37
N PRO A 116 12.51 10.43 0.48
CA PRO A 116 13.58 10.35 1.48
C PRO A 116 13.19 9.44 2.67
N GLN A 117 12.76 8.23 2.38
CA GLN A 117 12.30 7.26 3.38
C GLN A 117 12.55 5.82 2.92
N LEU A 118 13.24 5.05 3.75
CA LEU A 118 13.30 3.59 3.60
C LEU A 118 11.95 3.00 4.03
N ARG A 119 11.05 2.82 3.06
CA ARG A 119 9.69 2.33 3.29
C ARG A 119 9.36 1.21 2.30
N PRO A 120 9.80 -0.02 2.58
CA PRO A 120 9.42 -1.16 1.75
C PRO A 120 7.92 -1.47 1.91
N ARG A 121 7.24 -1.66 0.77
CA ARG A 121 5.83 -2.02 0.71
C ARG A 121 5.60 -3.08 -0.33
N VAL A 122 4.79 -4.05 0.03
CA VAL A 122 4.28 -5.05 -0.90
C VAL A 122 3.07 -4.45 -1.61
N VAL A 123 3.08 -4.51 -2.92
CA VAL A 123 1.93 -4.08 -3.73
C VAL A 123 1.45 -5.27 -4.56
N ILE A 124 0.18 -5.58 -4.44
CA ILE A 124 -0.53 -6.54 -5.27
C ILE A 124 -1.32 -5.75 -6.29
N VAL A 125 -1.15 -6.08 -7.57
CA VAL A 125 -1.94 -5.52 -8.66
C VAL A 125 -2.68 -6.65 -9.36
N GLY A 126 -3.98 -6.47 -9.56
CA GLY A 126 -4.81 -7.36 -10.37
C GLY A 126 -5.44 -6.57 -11.51
N ILE A 127 -5.29 -7.05 -12.74
CA ILE A 127 -5.97 -6.49 -13.92
C ILE A 127 -7.05 -7.47 -14.36
N ARG A 128 -8.26 -6.99 -14.57
CA ARG A 128 -9.37 -7.82 -15.03
C ARG A 128 -9.05 -8.36 -16.42
N ARG A 129 -9.17 -9.69 -16.63
CA ARG A 129 -8.77 -10.35 -17.89
C ARG A 129 -9.48 -9.80 -19.11
N GLU A 130 -10.73 -9.39 -18.95
CA GLU A 130 -11.53 -8.79 -20.03
C GLU A 130 -10.92 -7.48 -20.59
N GLU A 131 -10.07 -6.80 -19.79
CA GLU A 131 -9.39 -5.59 -20.23
C GLU A 131 -8.30 -5.88 -21.28
N ASN A 132 -7.84 -7.12 -21.39
CA ASN A 132 -6.78 -7.55 -22.30
C ASN A 132 -5.54 -6.62 -22.26
N ARG A 133 -5.10 -6.25 -21.04
CA ARG A 133 -4.00 -5.33 -20.78
C ARG A 133 -2.97 -5.97 -19.87
N ASN A 134 -1.70 -5.76 -20.21
CA ASN A 134 -0.59 -6.13 -19.35
C ASN A 134 -0.23 -4.98 -18.42
N PHE A 135 0.04 -5.30 -17.17
CA PHE A 135 0.59 -4.37 -16.18
C PHE A 135 2.08 -4.65 -15.99
N THR A 136 2.87 -3.59 -15.87
CA THR A 136 4.29 -3.68 -15.52
C THR A 136 4.57 -2.70 -14.39
N TYR A 137 5.20 -3.17 -13.32
CA TYR A 137 5.61 -2.29 -12.23
C TYR A 137 6.65 -1.27 -12.70
N PRO A 138 6.59 -0.02 -12.22
CA PRO A 138 7.63 0.95 -12.52
C PRO A 138 8.98 0.45 -12.02
N GLN A 139 10.04 0.83 -12.74
CA GLN A 139 11.41 0.58 -12.34
C GLN A 139 11.82 1.66 -11.34
N GLY A 140 12.23 1.25 -10.14
CA GLY A 140 12.84 2.15 -9.17
C GLY A 140 14.34 2.28 -9.43
N ASP A 141 14.94 3.37 -8.95
CA ASP A 141 16.38 3.61 -8.98
C ASP A 141 16.88 3.94 -7.58
N SER A 142 17.57 3.02 -6.94
CA SER A 142 18.13 3.20 -5.60
C SER A 142 19.28 4.22 -5.55
N GLN A 143 19.89 4.57 -6.69
CA GLN A 143 20.98 5.53 -6.75
C GLN A 143 20.48 6.98 -6.61
N ILE A 144 19.22 7.23 -6.92
CA ILE A 144 18.62 8.57 -6.81
C ILE A 144 17.92 8.82 -5.48
N ALA A 145 18.00 7.88 -4.53
CA ALA A 145 17.33 7.99 -3.23
C ALA A 145 17.82 9.24 -2.48
N PRO A 146 16.95 10.26 -2.29
CA PRO A 146 17.36 11.45 -1.56
C PRO A 146 17.48 11.14 -0.08
N THR A 147 18.41 11.80 0.61
CA THR A 147 18.45 11.74 2.07
C THR A 147 17.46 12.73 2.68
N VAL A 148 16.99 12.46 3.89
CA VAL A 148 16.18 13.42 4.66
C VAL A 148 16.93 14.75 4.83
N GLY A 149 18.26 14.65 5.03
CA GLY A 149 19.14 15.83 5.14
C GLY A 149 19.08 16.73 3.91
N ASN A 150 19.25 16.16 2.73
CA ASN A 150 19.21 16.93 1.48
C ASN A 150 17.81 17.51 1.22
N THR A 151 16.76 16.74 1.50
CA THR A 151 15.37 17.16 1.22
C THR A 151 14.90 18.30 2.12
N LEU A 152 15.29 18.30 3.38
CA LEU A 152 14.82 19.30 4.37
C LEU A 152 15.75 20.49 4.53
N TYR A 153 17.00 20.44 4.01
CA TYR A 153 18.00 21.47 4.26
C TYR A 153 17.53 22.88 3.87
N ASP A 154 16.99 23.04 2.67
CA ASP A 154 16.56 24.34 2.17
C ASP A 154 15.43 24.90 3.01
N LEU A 155 14.43 24.10 3.35
CA LEU A 155 13.31 24.49 4.23
C LEU A 155 13.80 24.89 5.63
N MET A 156 14.80 24.19 6.18
CA MET A 156 15.39 24.52 7.48
C MET A 156 16.20 25.80 7.41
N ALA A 157 16.94 26.01 6.33
CA ALA A 157 17.75 27.22 6.11
C ALA A 157 16.85 28.45 5.92
N GLU A 158 15.82 28.39 5.10
CA GLU A 158 14.81 29.43 4.88
C GLU A 158 14.12 29.84 6.18
N ASN A 159 13.79 28.86 7.02
CA ASN A 159 13.19 29.08 8.35
C ASN A 159 14.21 29.46 9.43
N LYS A 160 15.47 29.74 9.05
CA LYS A 160 16.54 30.19 9.94
C LYS A 160 16.81 29.25 11.13
N TRP A 161 16.67 27.94 10.93
CA TRP A 161 16.96 26.97 11.98
C TRP A 161 18.46 26.99 12.31
N LYS A 162 18.75 27.26 13.60
CA LYS A 162 20.15 27.25 14.09
C LYS A 162 20.76 25.85 13.92
N GLY A 163 21.89 25.77 13.22
CA GLY A 163 22.56 24.50 12.98
C GLY A 163 22.07 23.69 11.77
N ALA A 164 21.17 24.22 10.94
CA ALA A 164 20.67 23.54 9.73
C ALA A 164 21.79 22.99 8.85
N LYS A 165 22.85 23.81 8.60
CA LYS A 165 24.03 23.41 7.82
C LYS A 165 24.78 22.22 8.43
N LYS A 166 24.99 22.24 9.76
CA LYS A 166 25.68 21.16 10.49
C LYS A 166 24.82 19.89 10.51
N TRP A 167 23.50 20.05 10.63
CA TRP A 167 22.56 18.95 10.60
C TRP A 167 22.58 18.22 9.23
N ALA A 168 22.48 18.97 8.12
CA ALA A 168 22.54 18.41 6.78
C ALA A 168 23.83 17.63 6.49
N GLN A 169 24.97 18.16 6.93
CA GLN A 169 26.27 17.49 6.80
C GLN A 169 26.35 16.17 7.57
N ASN A 170 25.68 16.06 8.71
CA ASN A 170 25.66 14.85 9.53
C ASN A 170 24.55 13.86 9.11
N ALA A 171 23.43 14.34 8.61
CA ALA A 171 22.33 13.50 8.16
C ALA A 171 22.73 12.57 7.01
N ASN A 172 23.67 12.98 6.16
CA ASN A 172 24.21 12.14 5.09
C ASN A 172 25.17 11.03 5.59
N LYS A 173 25.51 11.03 6.88
CA LYS A 173 26.39 10.02 7.49
C LYS A 173 25.61 8.92 8.23
N ILE A 174 24.30 9.07 8.37
CA ILE A 174 23.43 8.21 9.19
C ILE A 174 22.52 7.34 8.28
N ALA A 175 22.75 7.34 7.00
CA ALA A 175 22.02 6.50 6.03
C ALA A 175 22.63 5.09 5.97
#